data_9c5b8319f92e1dc5bf69759af71094ae
#
_entry.id   9c5b8319f92e1dc5bf69759af71094ae
#
_cell.length_a   1.000
_cell.length_b   1.000
_cell.length_c   1.000
_cell.angle_alpha   90.00
_cell.angle_beta   90.00
_cell.angle_gamma   90.00
#
_symmetry.space_group_name_H-M   'P 1'
#
loop_
_entity.id
_entity.type
_entity.pdbx_description
1 polymer ?
#
loop_
_entity_poly.entity_id
_entity_poly.type
_entity_poly.pdbx_seq_one_letter_code
_entity_poly.pdbx_strand_id
1 'polypeptide(L)'
;MRRARGPGGLQRTNDPPLLILTSLAEGPKHGHALAKDIEAFAGVALGPGALYGAITRLEERGLIEPLPSDDRRRPYRITAAGAAALAGAVAEMRRVAEVGAVRLGQIRAVRPGLA
;
A
#
# COMPACT_ATOMS: atom_id res chain seq x y z
N MET A 1 -0.66 5.36 18.77
CA MET A 1 0.58 5.53 18.78
C MET A 1 1.23 5.21 17.55
N ARG A 2 2.29 5.59 17.39
CA ARG A 2 2.85 5.39 16.27
C ARG A 2 3.82 4.53 16.36
N ARG A 3 4.07 3.81 15.58
CA ARG A 3 4.97 2.96 15.64
C ARG A 3 6.11 3.38 14.94
N ALA A 4 7.15 2.92 15.24
CA ALA A 4 8.35 3.22 14.53
C ALA A 4 8.21 2.78 13.11
N ARG A 5 8.76 3.54 12.24
CA ARG A 5 8.67 3.22 10.91
C ARG A 5 9.97 2.94 10.37
N GLY A 6 10.81 2.31 10.91
CA GLY A 6 12.13 2.08 10.42
C GLY A 6 13.05 3.25 10.70
N PRO A 7 14.31 3.13 10.38
CA PRO A 7 15.29 4.19 10.69
C PRO A 7 14.90 5.49 10.04
N GLY A 8 14.85 6.54 10.79
CA GLY A 8 14.55 7.84 10.28
C GLY A 8 13.09 8.13 10.06
N GLY A 9 12.21 7.15 10.24
CA GLY A 9 10.79 7.38 10.12
C GLY A 9 10.33 7.91 8.79
N LEU A 10 10.97 7.51 7.70
CA LEU A 10 10.70 8.08 6.39
C LEU A 10 9.75 7.28 5.54
N GLN A 11 9.15 6.25 6.09
CA GLN A 11 8.28 5.41 5.28
C GLN A 11 7.00 6.11 4.89
N ARG A 12 6.67 6.05 3.61
CA ARG A 12 5.44 6.59 3.09
C ARG A 12 4.57 5.51 2.51
N THR A 13 5.05 4.29 2.48
CA THR A 13 4.33 3.21 1.83
C THR A 13 3.37 2.50 2.76
N ASN A 14 3.09 3.07 3.93
CA ASN A 14 2.12 2.48 4.84
C ASN A 14 0.75 3.15 4.75
N ASP A 15 0.51 3.89 3.69
CA ASP A 15 -0.76 4.57 3.47
C ASP A 15 -1.87 3.54 3.21
N PRO A 16 -2.92 3.51 4.02
CA PRO A 16 -3.94 2.47 3.88
C PRO A 16 -4.56 2.32 2.50
N PRO A 17 -4.95 3.41 1.81
CA PRO A 17 -5.49 3.21 0.46
C PRO A 17 -4.51 2.53 -0.49
N LEU A 18 -3.24 2.90 -0.42
CA LEU A 18 -2.22 2.28 -1.27
C LEU A 18 -2.08 0.79 -0.95
N LEU A 19 -2.05 0.45 0.33
CA LEU A 19 -1.90 -0.94 0.73
C LEU A 19 -3.10 -1.78 0.32
N ILE A 20 -4.30 -1.22 0.41
CA ILE A 20 -5.51 -1.93 0.02
C ILE A 20 -5.51 -2.18 -1.49
N LEU A 21 -5.19 -1.18 -2.28
CA LEU A 21 -5.13 -1.38 -3.73
C LEU A 21 -4.08 -2.42 -4.10
N THR A 22 -2.94 -2.39 -3.40
CA THR A 22 -1.88 -3.36 -3.65
C THR A 22 -2.37 -4.78 -3.36
N SER A 23 -3.05 -4.95 -2.24
CA SER A 23 -3.56 -6.26 -1.89
C SER A 23 -4.58 -6.76 -2.89
N LEU A 24 -5.50 -5.89 -3.31
CA LEU A 24 -6.56 -6.28 -4.24
C LEU A 24 -6.05 -6.49 -5.66
N ALA A 25 -4.83 -6.04 -5.96
CA ALA A 25 -4.28 -6.26 -7.29
C ALA A 25 -4.08 -7.74 -7.59
N GLU A 26 -3.96 -8.58 -6.57
CA GLU A 26 -3.81 -10.01 -6.83
C GLU A 26 -5.15 -10.71 -6.93
N GLY A 27 -6.23 -10.09 -6.50
CA GLY A 27 -7.56 -10.69 -6.60
C GLY A 27 -8.49 -10.16 -5.54
N PRO A 28 -9.79 -10.43 -5.67
CA PRO A 28 -10.77 -9.95 -4.71
C PRO A 28 -10.55 -10.50 -3.31
N LYS A 29 -10.85 -9.69 -2.30
CA LYS A 29 -10.73 -10.09 -0.91
C LYS A 29 -11.76 -9.36 -0.07
N HIS A 30 -12.24 -10.01 0.99
CA HIS A 30 -13.04 -9.30 1.99
C HIS A 30 -12.11 -8.66 3.02
N GLY A 31 -12.67 -7.84 3.90
CA GLY A 31 -11.88 -7.00 4.78
C GLY A 31 -10.89 -7.74 5.65
N HIS A 32 -11.32 -8.88 6.21
CA HIS A 32 -10.42 -9.64 7.07
C HIS A 32 -9.20 -10.15 6.30
N ALA A 33 -9.43 -10.67 5.10
CA ALA A 33 -8.35 -11.16 4.28
C ALA A 33 -7.43 -10.04 3.82
N LEU A 34 -8.01 -8.85 3.57
CA LEU A 34 -7.20 -7.67 3.25
C LEU A 34 -6.26 -7.34 4.39
N ALA A 35 -6.78 -7.29 5.61
CA ALA A 35 -5.95 -6.94 6.75
C ALA A 35 -4.82 -7.94 6.95
N LYS A 36 -5.11 -9.22 6.78
CA LYS A 36 -4.08 -10.24 6.94
C LYS A 36 -3.01 -10.15 5.85
N ASP A 37 -3.43 -9.93 4.62
CA ASP A 37 -2.48 -9.82 3.52
C ASP A 37 -1.58 -8.60 3.70
N ILE A 38 -2.16 -7.47 4.07
CA ILE A 38 -1.40 -6.24 4.26
C ILE A 38 -0.38 -6.43 5.39
N GLU A 39 -0.78 -7.07 6.47
CA GLU A 39 0.16 -7.32 7.55
C GLU A 39 1.30 -8.21 7.07
N ALA A 40 0.99 -9.20 6.22
CA ALA A 40 2.01 -10.11 5.73
C ALA A 40 3.03 -9.43 4.83
N PHE A 41 2.59 -8.58 3.89
CA PHE A 41 3.56 -8.02 2.96
C PHE A 41 4.11 -6.67 3.39
N ALA A 42 3.38 -5.92 4.20
CA ALA A 42 3.82 -4.58 4.59
C ALA A 42 4.21 -4.47 6.06
N GLY A 43 3.87 -5.46 6.85
CA GLY A 43 4.15 -5.40 8.28
C GLY A 43 3.31 -4.35 9.00
N VAL A 44 2.20 -3.95 8.40
CA VAL A 44 1.33 -2.93 8.96
C VAL A 44 0.05 -3.58 9.44
N ALA A 45 -0.29 -3.40 10.71
CA ALA A 45 -1.53 -3.91 11.26
C ALA A 45 -2.56 -2.79 11.23
N LEU A 46 -3.56 -2.91 10.36
CA LEU A 46 -4.62 -1.92 10.25
C LEU A 46 -5.76 -2.29 11.18
N GLY A 47 -6.13 -1.37 12.04
CA GLY A 47 -7.32 -1.55 12.86
C GLY A 47 -8.57 -1.43 12.01
N PRO A 48 -9.73 -1.87 12.56
CA PRO A 48 -10.97 -1.83 11.78
C PRO A 48 -11.35 -0.44 11.29
N GLY A 49 -11.14 0.56 12.12
CA GLY A 49 -11.49 1.93 11.72
C GLY A 49 -10.68 2.41 10.53
N ALA A 50 -9.38 2.20 10.57
CA ALA A 50 -8.52 2.62 9.47
C ALA A 50 -8.81 1.81 8.21
N LEU A 51 -9.01 0.50 8.38
CA LEU A 51 -9.29 -0.37 7.25
C LEU A 51 -10.59 -0.01 6.56
N TYR A 52 -11.69 0.00 7.30
CA TYR A 52 -13.00 0.21 6.68
C TYR A 52 -13.21 1.66 6.28
N GLY A 53 -12.56 2.59 6.96
CA GLY A 53 -12.58 3.98 6.52
C GLY A 53 -11.90 4.15 5.17
N ALA A 54 -10.78 3.49 4.99
CA ALA A 54 -10.07 3.57 3.70
C ALA A 54 -10.85 2.85 2.61
N ILE A 55 -11.48 1.70 2.93
CA ILE A 55 -12.31 0.99 1.96
C ILE A 55 -13.44 1.89 1.49
N THR A 56 -14.11 2.57 2.42
CA THR A 56 -15.21 3.45 2.06
C THR A 56 -14.74 4.55 1.12
N ARG A 57 -13.62 5.18 1.43
CA ARG A 57 -13.11 6.26 0.60
C ARG A 57 -12.70 5.76 -0.78
N LEU A 58 -12.10 4.58 -0.87
CA LEU A 58 -11.73 4.03 -2.17
C LEU A 58 -12.96 3.70 -3.00
N GLU A 59 -13.99 3.17 -2.34
CA GLU A 59 -15.23 2.84 -3.02
C GLU A 59 -15.90 4.11 -3.54
N GLU A 60 -15.95 5.16 -2.73
CA GLU A 60 -16.54 6.42 -3.13
C GLU A 60 -15.83 7.03 -4.33
N ARG A 61 -14.53 6.79 -4.45
CA ARG A 61 -13.75 7.30 -5.56
C ARG A 61 -13.77 6.37 -6.76
N GLY A 62 -14.46 5.25 -6.66
CA GLY A 62 -14.57 4.32 -7.78
C GLY A 62 -13.32 3.51 -8.03
N LEU A 63 -12.42 3.42 -7.06
CA LEU A 63 -11.17 2.69 -7.24
C LEU A 63 -11.29 1.23 -6.85
N ILE A 64 -12.29 0.89 -6.06
CA ILE A 64 -12.65 -0.49 -5.76
C ILE A 64 -14.16 -0.59 -5.81
N GLU A 65 -14.67 -1.81 -5.89
CA GLU A 65 -16.11 -2.03 -5.90
C GLU A 65 -16.43 -3.31 -5.14
N PRO A 66 -17.59 -3.33 -4.46
CA PRO A 66 -18.01 -4.56 -3.79
C PRO A 66 -18.54 -5.55 -4.80
N LEU A 67 -18.35 -6.82 -4.50
CA LEU A 67 -18.89 -7.89 -5.34
C LEU A 67 -20.07 -8.53 -4.64
N PRO A 68 -21.01 -9.09 -5.40
CA PRO A 68 -22.12 -9.79 -4.80
C PRO A 68 -21.63 -10.96 -3.95
N SER A 69 -22.31 -11.21 -2.85
CA SER A 69 -21.93 -12.31 -1.97
C SER A 69 -23.14 -12.71 -1.15
N ASP A 70 -23.29 -14.01 -0.94
CA ASP A 70 -24.33 -14.54 -0.07
C ASP A 70 -23.92 -14.45 1.37
N ASP A 71 -22.65 -14.14 1.60
CA ASP A 71 -22.08 -14.08 2.92
C ASP A 71 -22.18 -12.67 3.45
N ARG A 72 -22.13 -12.50 4.79
CA ARG A 72 -22.06 -11.19 5.35
C ARG A 72 -20.78 -10.53 4.98
N ARG A 73 -19.71 -11.29 4.79
CA ARG A 73 -18.43 -10.74 4.43
C ARG A 73 -18.45 -10.41 2.96
N ARG A 74 -18.39 -9.13 2.66
CA ARG A 74 -18.47 -8.67 1.30
C ARG A 74 -17.08 -8.56 0.70
N PRO A 75 -16.80 -9.24 -0.40
CA PRO A 75 -15.50 -9.08 -1.06
C PRO A 75 -15.48 -7.81 -1.89
N TYR A 76 -14.29 -7.27 -2.07
CA TYR A 76 -14.07 -6.09 -2.88
C TYR A 76 -13.09 -6.43 -3.99
N ARG A 77 -13.19 -5.70 -5.08
CA ARG A 77 -12.33 -5.90 -6.24
C ARG A 77 -11.78 -4.55 -6.68
N ILE A 78 -10.54 -4.53 -7.13
CA ILE A 78 -9.96 -3.32 -7.69
C ILE A 78 -10.61 -3.07 -9.05
N THR A 79 -10.93 -1.82 -9.36
CA THR A 79 -11.51 -1.46 -10.65
C THR A 79 -10.38 -1.08 -11.61
N ALA A 80 -10.74 -0.86 -12.90
CA ALA A 80 -9.76 -0.38 -13.85
C ALA A 80 -9.18 0.95 -13.41
N ALA A 81 -10.02 1.83 -12.86
CA ALA A 81 -9.53 3.10 -12.34
C ALA A 81 -8.59 2.90 -11.16
N GLY A 82 -8.91 1.93 -10.29
CA GLY A 82 -8.04 1.61 -9.17
C GLY A 82 -6.69 1.06 -9.64
N ALA A 83 -6.72 0.21 -10.65
CA ALA A 83 -5.47 -0.33 -11.18
C ALA A 83 -4.61 0.76 -11.79
N ALA A 84 -5.23 1.72 -12.49
CA ALA A 84 -4.48 2.83 -13.05
C ALA A 84 -3.89 3.72 -11.97
N ALA A 85 -4.66 3.97 -10.91
CA ALA A 85 -4.16 4.76 -9.80
C ALA A 85 -2.98 4.07 -9.11
N LEU A 86 -3.09 2.76 -8.92
CA LEU A 86 -2.02 2.00 -8.31
C LEU A 86 -0.77 2.01 -9.20
N ALA A 87 -0.95 1.84 -10.51
CA ALA A 87 0.18 1.85 -11.43
C ALA A 87 0.93 3.17 -11.37
N GLY A 88 0.20 4.29 -11.30
CA GLY A 88 0.83 5.59 -11.19
C GLY A 88 1.63 5.74 -9.90
N ALA A 89 1.04 5.28 -8.79
CA ALA A 89 1.72 5.36 -7.50
C ALA A 89 2.97 4.50 -7.48
N VAL A 90 2.90 3.29 -8.04
CA VAL A 90 4.04 2.40 -8.08
C VAL A 90 5.16 3.01 -8.93
N ALA A 91 4.80 3.58 -10.08
CA ALA A 91 5.81 4.19 -10.96
C ALA A 91 6.52 5.35 -10.25
N GLU A 92 5.75 6.14 -9.51
CA GLU A 92 6.34 7.25 -8.79
C GLU A 92 7.27 6.80 -7.69
N MET A 93 6.85 5.80 -6.93
CA MET A 93 7.69 5.26 -5.86
C MET A 93 8.98 4.65 -6.41
N ARG A 94 8.87 3.95 -7.55
CA ARG A 94 10.05 3.38 -8.17
C ARG A 94 11.03 4.44 -8.61
N ARG A 95 10.51 5.53 -9.20
CA ARG A 95 11.37 6.59 -9.67
C ARG A 95 12.17 7.20 -8.53
N VAL A 96 11.49 7.49 -7.41
CA VAL A 96 12.17 8.05 -6.26
C VAL A 96 13.19 7.07 -5.69
N ALA A 97 12.78 5.81 -5.60
CA ALA A 97 13.68 4.78 -5.06
C ALA A 97 14.93 4.62 -5.92
N GLU A 98 14.76 4.66 -7.24
CA GLU A 98 15.89 4.50 -8.14
C GLU A 98 16.85 5.69 -8.06
N VAL A 99 16.32 6.89 -8.00
CA VAL A 99 17.18 8.07 -7.86
C VAL A 99 17.93 8.01 -6.53
N GLY A 100 17.21 7.65 -5.47
CA GLY A 100 17.85 7.54 -4.17
C GLY A 100 18.96 6.49 -4.14
N ALA A 101 18.67 5.35 -4.77
CA ALA A 101 19.67 4.27 -4.80
C ALA A 101 20.95 4.71 -5.55
N VAL A 102 20.77 5.39 -6.69
CA VAL A 102 21.90 5.86 -7.46
C VAL A 102 22.71 6.87 -6.66
N ARG A 103 22.05 7.81 -6.04
CA ARG A 103 22.75 8.85 -5.29
C ARG A 103 23.43 8.31 -4.06
N LEU A 104 22.83 7.34 -3.39
CA LEU A 104 23.49 6.67 -2.27
C LEU A 104 24.75 5.95 -2.73
N GLY A 105 24.70 5.33 -3.91
CA GLY A 105 25.87 4.69 -4.46
C GLY A 105 26.99 5.67 -4.74
N GLN A 106 26.65 6.87 -5.18
CA GLN A 106 27.65 7.90 -5.44
C GLN A 106 28.33 8.35 -4.14
N ILE A 107 27.57 8.47 -3.07
CA ILE A 107 28.15 8.82 -1.79
C ILE A 107 29.14 7.76 -1.34
N ARG A 108 28.77 6.49 -1.47
CA ARG A 108 29.66 5.42 -1.08
C ARG A 108 30.92 5.38 -1.91
N ALA A 109 30.81 5.67 -3.20
CA ALA A 109 31.96 5.64 -4.08
C ALA A 109 32.93 6.74 -3.75
N VAL A 110 32.43 7.91 -3.33
CA VAL A 110 33.29 9.06 -3.05
C VAL A 110 33.75 9.07 -1.60
N ARG A 111 32.95 8.52 -0.71
CA ARG A 111 33.27 8.54 0.71
C ARG A 111 33.17 7.15 1.28
N PRO A 112 34.18 6.36 1.04
CA PRO A 112 34.11 4.95 1.45
C PRO A 112 33.95 4.74 2.95
N GLY A 113 34.22 5.69 3.76
CA GLY A 113 34.04 5.51 5.18
C GLY A 113 32.65 5.80 5.67
N LEU A 114 31.76 6.19 4.78
CA LEU A 114 30.45 6.58 5.17
C LEU A 114 29.58 5.38 5.27
N ALA A 115 29.46 4.53 5.69
CA ALA A 115 28.65 3.36 5.59
C ALA A 115 27.34 3.45 6.39
#